data_f1527d31fd11d011ac04943e64cee467
#
_entry.id   f1527d31fd11d011ac04943e64cee467
#
_cell.length_a   1.000
_cell.length_b   1.000
_cell.length_c   1.000
_cell.angle_alpha   90.00
_cell.angle_beta   90.00
_cell.angle_gamma   90.00
#
_symmetry.space_group_name_H-M   'P 1'
#
loop_
_entity.id
_entity.type
_entity.pdbx_description
1 polymer ?
#
loop_
_entity_poly.entity_id
_entity_poly.type
_entity_poly.pdbx_seq_one_letter_code
_entity_poly.pdbx_strand_id
1 'polypeptide(L)'
;MNLTKKIVTLGALAVVGAFTVSNAANVGVINEEAIYTGYNGFGAIQMQIDKLRAEYGPKLEGEFKKLNNFKTDAEKQAYFDKNVRSIQEKYNQEEANALAPLDKKVAEAIQAIAKEKDIDVLVANPTSAGAVKEGNQVIDLTPVVVERINK
;
A
#
# COMPACT_ATOMS: atom_id res chain seq x y z
N MET A 1 -2.40 7.16 -20.45
CA MET A 1 -2.24 7.36 -19.00
C MET A 1 -2.17 5.97 -18.38
N ASN A 2 -0.96 5.57 -17.95
CA ASN A 2 -0.71 4.20 -17.52
C ASN A 2 -1.36 3.96 -16.14
N LEU A 3 -2.48 3.23 -16.14
CA LEU A 3 -3.21 2.79 -14.94
C LEU A 3 -2.46 1.72 -14.10
N THR A 4 -1.26 1.33 -14.52
CA THR A 4 -0.51 0.21 -13.94
C THR A 4 0.40 0.57 -12.77
N LYS A 5 0.33 1.80 -12.23
CA LYS A 5 1.19 2.23 -11.10
C LYS A 5 0.42 3.00 -10.03
N LYS A 6 -0.69 2.46 -9.56
CA LYS A 6 -1.13 2.75 -8.19
C LYS A 6 -1.07 1.44 -7.41
N ILE A 7 0.14 1.07 -7.05
CA ILE A 7 0.39 0.17 -5.93
C ILE A 7 -0.28 0.83 -4.73
N VAL A 8 -1.16 0.07 -4.13
CA VAL A 8 -1.83 0.36 -2.87
C VAL A 8 -0.82 1.03 -1.94
N THR A 9 -1.05 2.30 -1.67
CA THR A 9 -0.38 2.93 -0.54
C THR A 9 -1.01 2.28 0.69
N LEU A 10 -0.31 1.34 1.31
CA LEU A 10 -0.64 0.88 2.66
C LEU A 10 -0.98 2.12 3.47
N GLY A 11 -2.18 2.14 4.02
CA GLY A 11 -2.62 3.23 4.89
C GLY A 11 -1.53 3.44 5.94
N ALA A 12 -0.90 4.59 5.88
CA ALA A 12 0.23 5.05 6.65
C ALA A 12 0.38 4.33 8.00
N LEU A 13 1.22 3.30 8.05
CA LEU A 13 1.96 2.99 9.26
C LEU A 13 3.08 4.07 9.34
N ALA A 14 2.64 5.30 9.53
CA ALA A 14 3.54 6.38 9.89
C ALA A 14 3.93 6.16 11.35
N VAL A 15 4.86 5.26 11.59
CA VAL A 15 5.66 5.32 12.81
C VAL A 15 6.67 6.43 12.64
N VAL A 16 6.19 7.65 12.65
CA VAL A 16 7.05 8.82 12.83
C VAL A 16 7.23 9.01 14.33
N GLY A 17 8.06 8.17 14.92
CA GLY A 17 8.68 8.49 16.18
C GLY A 17 9.84 9.46 15.90
N ALA A 18 9.81 10.66 16.48
CA ALA A 18 10.98 11.51 16.53
C ALA A 18 12.02 10.83 17.43
N PHE A 19 12.93 10.06 16.82
CA PHE A 19 14.00 9.41 17.55
C PHE A 19 15.23 10.32 17.58
N THR A 20 15.61 10.78 18.77
CA THR A 20 16.98 11.24 19.04
C THR A 20 17.87 10.00 19.11
N VAL A 21 18.39 9.54 17.97
CA VAL A 21 19.25 8.35 17.91
C VAL A 21 20.65 8.78 18.35
N SER A 22 20.98 8.50 19.57
CA SER A 22 22.35 8.71 20.10
C SER A 22 23.25 7.49 20.01
N ASN A 23 22.75 6.32 19.57
CA ASN A 23 23.51 5.08 19.42
C ASN A 23 23.09 4.35 18.14
N ALA A 24 23.90 3.35 17.68
CA ALA A 24 23.62 2.52 16.52
C ALA A 24 22.19 1.93 16.60
N ALA A 25 21.36 2.23 15.60
CA ALA A 25 19.99 1.74 15.52
C ALA A 25 19.92 0.48 14.67
N ASN A 26 19.05 -0.46 15.06
CA ASN A 26 18.67 -1.59 14.24
C ASN A 26 17.58 -1.15 13.26
N VAL A 27 17.90 -1.13 11.98
CA VAL A 27 16.99 -0.72 10.91
C VAL A 27 16.44 -1.96 10.21
N GLY A 28 15.14 -2.17 10.33
CA GLY A 28 14.42 -3.19 9.57
C GLY A 28 14.02 -2.64 8.20
N VAL A 29 14.28 -3.40 7.15
CA VAL A 29 13.83 -3.06 5.78
C VAL A 29 12.82 -4.09 5.33
N ILE A 30 11.73 -3.63 4.70
CA ILE A 30 10.71 -4.49 4.10
C ILE A 30 10.47 -4.09 2.64
N ASN A 31 10.23 -5.10 1.81
CA ASN A 31 9.71 -4.93 0.46
C ASN A 31 8.22 -5.31 0.48
N GLU A 32 7.35 -4.32 0.46
CA GLU A 32 5.90 -4.53 0.52
C GLU A 32 5.38 -5.40 -0.63
N GLU A 33 5.82 -5.15 -1.86
CA GLU A 33 5.40 -5.92 -3.03
C GLU A 33 5.75 -7.41 -2.87
N ALA A 34 6.97 -7.70 -2.40
CA ALA A 34 7.41 -9.07 -2.17
C ALA A 34 6.64 -9.75 -1.03
N ILE A 35 6.24 -9.00 0.01
CA ILE A 35 5.42 -9.52 1.10
C ILE A 35 4.04 -9.92 0.59
N TYR A 36 3.36 -9.03 -0.16
CA TYR A 36 2.02 -9.29 -0.67
C TYR A 36 2.01 -10.43 -1.68
N THR A 37 2.91 -10.41 -2.65
CA THR A 37 3.02 -11.46 -3.66
C THR A 37 3.49 -12.80 -3.11
N GLY A 38 4.23 -12.78 -2.00
CA GLY A 38 4.67 -13.96 -1.26
C GLY A 38 3.59 -14.60 -0.38
N TYR A 39 2.43 -13.96 -0.21
CA TYR A 39 1.32 -14.55 0.54
C TYR A 39 0.60 -15.63 -0.27
N ASN A 40 0.46 -16.84 0.29
CA ASN A 40 -0.17 -17.98 -0.39
C ASN A 40 -1.62 -17.72 -0.83
N GLY A 41 -2.34 -16.84 -0.13
CA GLY A 41 -3.71 -16.43 -0.46
C GLY A 41 -3.81 -15.26 -1.42
N PHE A 42 -2.69 -14.68 -1.89
CA PHE A 42 -2.69 -13.45 -2.70
C PHE A 42 -3.45 -13.61 -4.03
N GLY A 43 -3.37 -14.78 -4.66
CA GLY A 43 -4.11 -15.03 -5.89
C GLY A 43 -5.63 -14.88 -5.76
N ALA A 44 -6.21 -15.26 -4.62
CA ALA A 44 -7.64 -15.07 -4.37
C ALA A 44 -7.99 -13.59 -4.19
N ILE A 45 -7.14 -12.83 -3.51
CA ILE A 45 -7.29 -11.37 -3.35
C ILE A 45 -7.18 -10.69 -4.72
N GLN A 46 -6.19 -11.07 -5.51
CA GLN A 46 -5.98 -10.55 -6.86
C GLN A 46 -7.22 -10.76 -7.75
N MET A 47 -7.82 -11.95 -7.69
CA MET A 47 -9.06 -12.23 -8.43
C MET A 47 -10.24 -11.34 -8.00
N GLN A 48 -10.34 -11.00 -6.71
CA GLN A 48 -11.36 -10.06 -6.22
C GLN A 48 -11.10 -8.66 -6.75
N ILE A 49 -9.87 -8.17 -6.68
CA ILE A 49 -9.48 -6.87 -7.22
C ILE A 49 -9.74 -6.79 -8.73
N ASP A 50 -9.43 -7.85 -9.47
CA ASP A 50 -9.66 -7.88 -10.93
C ASP A 50 -11.16 -7.84 -11.26
N LYS A 51 -12.01 -8.47 -10.46
CA LYS A 51 -13.48 -8.34 -10.58
C LYS A 51 -13.94 -6.92 -10.33
N LEU A 52 -13.42 -6.26 -9.28
CA LEU A 52 -13.73 -4.86 -9.00
C LEU A 52 -13.30 -3.95 -10.17
N ARG A 53 -12.11 -4.17 -10.72
CA ARG A 53 -11.63 -3.42 -11.90
C ARG A 53 -12.51 -3.63 -13.11
N ALA A 54 -12.96 -4.86 -13.35
CA ALA A 54 -13.87 -5.17 -14.45
C ALA A 54 -15.25 -4.53 -14.27
N GLU A 55 -15.72 -4.39 -13.04
CA GLU A 55 -17.01 -3.76 -12.74
C GLU A 55 -16.93 -2.23 -12.80
N TYR A 56 -15.95 -1.63 -12.10
CA TYR A 56 -15.85 -0.18 -11.94
C TYR A 56 -15.10 0.52 -13.07
N GLY A 57 -14.17 -0.17 -13.72
CA GLY A 57 -13.35 0.40 -14.79
C GLY A 57 -14.16 1.01 -15.93
N PRO A 58 -15.10 0.27 -16.55
CA PRO A 58 -15.96 0.82 -17.62
C PRO A 58 -16.85 1.97 -17.14
N LYS A 59 -17.36 1.92 -15.90
CA LYS A 59 -18.18 2.98 -15.32
C LYS A 59 -17.36 4.28 -15.19
N LEU A 60 -16.18 4.18 -14.59
CA LEU A 60 -15.26 5.30 -14.42
C LEU A 60 -14.80 5.87 -15.78
N GLU A 61 -14.43 5.00 -16.71
CA GLU A 61 -14.03 5.43 -18.05
C GLU A 61 -15.14 6.18 -18.77
N GLY A 62 -16.39 5.68 -18.68
CA GLY A 62 -17.55 6.33 -19.25
C GLY A 62 -17.79 7.73 -18.67
N GLU A 63 -17.68 7.88 -17.35
CA GLU A 63 -17.84 9.17 -16.68
C GLU A 63 -16.67 10.13 -16.98
N PHE A 64 -15.42 9.63 -17.03
CA PHE A 64 -14.27 10.46 -17.42
C PHE A 64 -14.35 10.96 -18.86
N LYS A 65 -14.88 10.18 -19.80
CA LYS A 65 -15.10 10.64 -21.18
C LYS A 65 -16.08 11.81 -21.23
N LYS A 66 -17.10 11.83 -20.38
CA LYS A 66 -18.07 12.93 -20.31
C LYS A 66 -17.45 14.23 -19.80
N LEU A 67 -16.39 14.16 -18.98
CA LEU A 67 -15.66 15.36 -18.53
C LEU A 67 -15.09 16.18 -19.69
N ASN A 68 -14.73 15.53 -20.80
CA ASN A 68 -14.19 16.23 -21.97
C ASN A 68 -15.23 17.12 -22.68
N ASN A 69 -16.51 16.95 -22.38
CA ASN A 69 -17.59 17.77 -22.95
C ASN A 69 -17.75 19.13 -22.26
N PHE A 70 -17.17 19.31 -21.08
CA PHE A 70 -17.24 20.55 -20.31
C PHE A 70 -16.08 21.48 -20.69
N LYS A 71 -16.38 22.78 -20.79
CA LYS A 71 -15.43 23.79 -21.27
C LYS A 71 -14.58 24.38 -20.14
N THR A 72 -15.13 24.47 -18.95
CA THR A 72 -14.48 25.12 -17.82
C THR A 72 -14.07 24.09 -16.75
N ASP A 73 -13.00 24.40 -16.01
CA ASP A 73 -12.55 23.55 -14.91
C ASP A 73 -13.58 23.48 -13.78
N ALA A 74 -14.34 24.55 -13.56
CA ALA A 74 -15.40 24.57 -12.56
C ALA A 74 -16.54 23.58 -12.92
N GLU A 75 -16.95 23.54 -14.19
CA GLU A 75 -17.94 22.56 -14.66
C GLU A 75 -17.42 21.13 -14.56
N LYS A 76 -16.16 20.89 -14.94
CA LYS A 76 -15.52 19.58 -14.82
C LYS A 76 -15.46 19.12 -13.36
N GLN A 77 -15.08 20.02 -12.45
CA GLN A 77 -15.02 19.72 -11.03
C GLN A 77 -16.41 19.39 -10.45
N ALA A 78 -17.43 20.19 -10.78
CA ALA A 78 -18.79 19.95 -10.33
C ALA A 78 -19.34 18.59 -10.85
N TYR A 79 -19.04 18.27 -12.11
CA TYR A 79 -19.43 16.99 -12.69
C TYR A 79 -18.68 15.82 -12.02
N PHE A 80 -17.39 15.96 -11.80
CA PHE A 80 -16.57 14.96 -11.11
C PHE A 80 -17.12 14.67 -9.71
N ASP A 81 -17.35 15.71 -8.94
CA ASP A 81 -17.87 15.60 -7.56
C ASP A 81 -19.23 14.91 -7.51
N LYS A 82 -20.08 15.17 -8.50
CA LYS A 82 -21.43 14.61 -8.55
C LYS A 82 -21.48 13.17 -9.06
N ASN A 83 -20.64 12.82 -10.06
CA ASN A 83 -20.82 11.58 -10.83
C ASN A 83 -19.64 10.62 -10.73
N VAL A 84 -18.40 11.12 -10.56
CA VAL A 84 -17.19 10.28 -10.55
C VAL A 84 -16.77 9.91 -9.14
N ARG A 85 -16.76 10.90 -8.24
CA ARG A 85 -16.25 10.74 -6.86
C ARG A 85 -16.85 9.55 -6.15
N SER A 86 -18.18 9.43 -6.13
CA SER A 86 -18.87 8.34 -5.43
C SER A 86 -18.53 6.96 -5.97
N ILE A 87 -18.35 6.83 -7.28
CA ILE A 87 -17.93 5.57 -7.92
C ILE A 87 -16.49 5.23 -7.52
N GLN A 88 -15.61 6.23 -7.53
CA GLN A 88 -14.21 6.06 -7.16
C GLN A 88 -14.05 5.72 -5.68
N GLU A 89 -14.77 6.40 -4.80
CA GLU A 89 -14.77 6.12 -3.36
C GLU A 89 -15.24 4.70 -3.06
N LYS A 90 -16.31 4.27 -3.74
CA LYS A 90 -16.83 2.92 -3.58
C LYS A 90 -15.83 1.87 -4.07
N TYR A 91 -15.21 2.07 -5.25
CA TYR A 91 -14.15 1.20 -5.73
C TYR A 91 -12.99 1.11 -4.73
N ASN A 92 -12.49 2.26 -4.26
CA ASN A 92 -11.39 2.31 -3.29
C ASN A 92 -11.74 1.60 -1.97
N GLN A 93 -12.98 1.76 -1.50
CA GLN A 93 -13.45 1.10 -0.28
C GLN A 93 -13.53 -0.41 -0.45
N GLU A 94 -14.04 -0.90 -1.57
CA GLU A 94 -14.14 -2.33 -1.82
C GLU A 94 -12.77 -2.96 -2.06
N GLU A 95 -11.85 -2.26 -2.73
CA GLU A 95 -10.45 -2.70 -2.88
C GLU A 95 -9.73 -2.77 -1.52
N ALA A 96 -9.90 -1.75 -0.68
CA ALA A 96 -9.37 -1.75 0.68
C ALA A 96 -9.95 -2.89 1.53
N ASN A 97 -11.24 -3.16 1.42
CA ASN A 97 -11.88 -4.28 2.13
C ASN A 97 -11.33 -5.64 1.68
N ALA A 98 -11.02 -5.81 0.39
CA ALA A 98 -10.42 -7.04 -0.12
C ALA A 98 -8.99 -7.27 0.42
N LEU A 99 -8.24 -6.20 0.65
CA LEU A 99 -6.87 -6.24 1.17
C LEU A 99 -6.80 -6.30 2.70
N ALA A 100 -7.80 -5.77 3.40
CA ALA A 100 -7.78 -5.60 4.86
C ALA A 100 -7.37 -6.85 5.65
N PRO A 101 -7.80 -8.08 5.32
CA PRO A 101 -7.36 -9.27 6.05
C PRO A 101 -5.86 -9.54 5.92
N LEU A 102 -5.28 -9.28 4.73
CA LEU A 102 -3.84 -9.43 4.50
C LEU A 102 -3.08 -8.30 5.19
N ASP A 103 -3.54 -7.05 5.06
CA ASP A 103 -2.94 -5.88 5.71
C ASP A 103 -2.82 -6.10 7.22
N LYS A 104 -3.87 -6.64 7.84
CA LYS A 104 -3.86 -6.97 9.26
C LYS A 104 -2.80 -8.02 9.58
N LYS A 105 -2.74 -9.12 8.83
CA LYS A 105 -1.73 -10.17 9.04
C LYS A 105 -0.30 -9.64 8.89
N VAL A 106 -0.07 -8.81 7.86
CA VAL A 106 1.24 -8.19 7.60
C VAL A 106 1.63 -7.28 8.75
N ALA A 107 0.71 -6.39 9.19
CA ALA A 107 0.97 -5.49 10.30
C ALA A 107 1.31 -6.23 11.60
N GLU A 108 0.54 -7.27 11.95
CA GLU A 108 0.79 -8.09 13.13
C GLU A 108 2.13 -8.84 13.03
N ALA A 109 2.46 -9.39 11.86
CA ALA A 109 3.74 -10.06 11.63
C ALA A 109 4.93 -9.11 11.78
N ILE A 110 4.84 -7.91 11.17
CA ILE A 110 5.88 -6.89 11.25
C ILE A 110 6.09 -6.45 12.70
N GLN A 111 5.02 -6.15 13.45
CA GLN A 111 5.11 -5.73 14.84
C GLN A 111 5.79 -6.80 15.72
N ALA A 112 5.41 -8.07 15.54
CA ALA A 112 6.00 -9.16 16.30
C ALA A 112 7.50 -9.33 15.98
N ILE A 113 7.86 -9.32 14.68
CA ILE A 113 9.24 -9.46 14.23
C ILE A 113 10.10 -8.27 14.66
N ALA A 114 9.57 -7.05 14.58
CA ALA A 114 10.27 -5.86 15.02
C ALA A 114 10.63 -5.94 16.52
N LYS A 115 9.69 -6.41 17.33
CA LYS A 115 9.91 -6.64 18.76
C LYS A 115 10.91 -7.77 19.04
N GLU A 116 10.82 -8.89 18.33
CA GLU A 116 11.73 -10.04 18.50
C GLU A 116 13.17 -9.71 18.10
N LYS A 117 13.37 -8.80 17.18
CA LYS A 117 14.68 -8.43 16.62
C LYS A 117 15.18 -7.06 17.11
N ASP A 118 14.52 -6.46 18.08
CA ASP A 118 14.86 -5.12 18.60
C ASP A 118 15.06 -4.08 17.48
N ILE A 119 14.09 -4.02 16.56
CA ILE A 119 14.12 -3.06 15.45
C ILE A 119 13.66 -1.69 15.95
N ASP A 120 14.52 -0.70 15.82
CA ASP A 120 14.25 0.68 16.22
C ASP A 120 13.52 1.48 15.13
N VAL A 121 13.84 1.20 13.87
CA VAL A 121 13.28 1.90 12.70
C VAL A 121 12.89 0.90 11.63
N LEU A 122 11.70 1.06 11.08
CA LEU A 122 11.23 0.28 9.92
C LEU A 122 11.19 1.15 8.68
N VAL A 123 11.81 0.67 7.60
CA VAL A 123 11.82 1.34 6.29
C VAL A 123 11.11 0.47 5.26
N ALA A 124 10.04 1.01 4.69
CA ALA A 124 9.38 0.39 3.56
C ALA A 124 10.05 0.84 2.25
N ASN A 125 10.42 -0.12 1.42
CA ASN A 125 11.16 0.02 0.17
C ASN A 125 12.69 0.21 0.33
N PRO A 126 13.48 -0.76 -0.15
CA PRO A 126 14.94 -0.77 0.00
C PRO A 126 15.67 0.35 -0.78
N THR A 127 15.02 0.99 -1.74
CA THR A 127 15.59 2.17 -2.45
C THR A 127 15.80 3.37 -1.54
N SER A 128 15.11 3.41 -0.39
CA SER A 128 15.32 4.42 0.64
C SER A 128 16.42 4.06 1.64
N ALA A 129 16.88 2.82 1.64
CA ALA A 129 17.94 2.33 2.55
C ALA A 129 19.33 2.93 2.26
N GLY A 130 19.52 3.58 1.11
CA GLY A 130 20.74 4.33 0.80
C GLY A 130 21.00 5.53 1.73
N ALA A 131 20.08 5.85 2.63
CA ALA A 131 20.19 6.94 3.61
C ALA A 131 20.55 6.45 5.02
N VAL A 132 20.83 5.14 5.21
CA VAL A 132 21.16 4.63 6.53
C VAL A 132 22.59 5.05 6.90
N LYS A 133 22.73 5.73 8.02
CA LYS A 133 24.01 6.25 8.52
C LYS A 133 24.98 5.10 8.81
N GLU A 134 26.24 5.33 8.52
CA GLU A 134 27.32 4.38 8.83
C GLU A 134 27.31 4.02 10.33
N GLY A 135 27.37 2.72 10.64
CA GLY A 135 27.29 2.19 12.01
C GLY A 135 25.93 1.60 12.40
N ASN A 136 24.87 1.75 11.59
CA ASN A 136 23.60 1.09 11.82
C ASN A 136 23.55 -0.31 11.22
N GLN A 137 22.91 -1.24 11.92
CA GLN A 137 22.66 -2.58 11.38
C GLN A 137 21.37 -2.55 10.54
N VAL A 138 21.47 -2.94 9.27
CA VAL A 138 20.32 -3.06 8.36
C VAL A 138 19.95 -4.53 8.23
N ILE A 139 18.69 -4.84 8.52
CA ILE A 139 18.15 -6.22 8.50
C ILE A 139 16.97 -6.26 7.53
N ASP A 140 17.06 -7.09 6.50
CA ASP A 140 15.92 -7.37 5.63
C ASP A 140 14.93 -8.30 6.34
N LEU A 141 13.76 -7.77 6.64
CA LEU A 141 12.69 -8.50 7.33
C LEU A 141 11.71 -9.16 6.35
N THR A 142 11.80 -8.87 5.06
CA THR A 142 10.87 -9.37 4.04
C THR A 142 10.68 -10.88 4.09
N PRO A 143 11.75 -11.72 4.07
CA PRO A 143 11.59 -13.18 4.05
C PRO A 143 10.89 -13.69 5.30
N VAL A 144 11.22 -13.14 6.47
CA VAL A 144 10.67 -13.56 7.76
C VAL A 144 9.20 -13.15 7.89
N VAL A 145 8.83 -11.98 7.36
CA VAL A 145 7.43 -11.54 7.30
C VAL A 145 6.63 -12.47 6.40
N VAL A 146 7.12 -12.76 5.18
CA VAL A 146 6.47 -13.68 4.24
C VAL A 146 6.26 -15.06 4.88
N GLU A 147 7.28 -15.60 5.54
CA GLU A 147 7.15 -16.87 6.24
C GLU A 147 6.07 -16.83 7.32
N ARG A 148 6.02 -15.76 8.11
CA ARG A 148 5.07 -15.61 9.23
C ARG A 148 3.63 -15.47 8.78
N ILE A 149 3.35 -14.71 7.72
CA ILE A 149 1.96 -14.54 7.24
C ILE A 149 1.40 -15.79 6.55
N ASN A 150 2.25 -16.76 6.23
CA ASN A 150 1.86 -18.04 5.60
C ASN A 150 1.72 -19.20 6.59
N LYS A 151 1.97 -18.96 7.87
CA LYS A 151 1.72 -19.93 8.96
C LYS A 151 0.31 -19.79 9.51
#